data_721d438e3230272e1f94706d6a941882
#
_entry.id   721d438e3230272e1f94706d6a941882
#
_cell.length_a   1.000
_cell.length_b   1.000
_cell.length_c   1.000
_cell.angle_alpha   90.00
_cell.angle_beta   90.00
_cell.angle_gamma   90.00
#
_symmetry.space_group_name_H-M   'P 1'
#
loop_
_entity.id
_entity.type
_entity.pdbx_description
1 polymer ?
#
loop_
_entity_poly.entity_id
_entity_poly.type
_entity_poly.pdbx_seq_one_letter_code
_entity_poly.pdbx_strand_id
1 'polypeptide(L)'
;MAKTAWIFSYKIKKNVTDQEFIEKTTSLHDEVISKAKGFISWEHYVQENTWTDFVLWESEEDANNATTVGQGHKVTEDFYACIQMNTCRALISHLVKKY
;
A
#
# COMPACT_ATOMS: atom_id res chain seq x y z
N MET A 1 10.48 19.71 -0.65
CA MET A 1 10.75 18.35 -1.11
C MET A 1 9.56 17.79 -1.86
N ALA A 2 9.81 16.95 -2.86
CA ALA A 2 8.73 16.39 -3.66
C ALA A 2 7.96 15.34 -2.89
N LYS A 3 6.64 15.37 -3.02
CA LYS A 3 5.80 14.28 -2.52
C LYS A 3 6.16 13.00 -3.28
N THR A 4 6.08 11.89 -2.60
CA THR A 4 6.52 10.60 -3.12
C THR A 4 5.41 9.58 -2.96
N ALA A 5 5.19 8.77 -3.98
CA ALA A 5 4.17 7.73 -3.95
C ALA A 5 4.82 6.34 -3.99
N TRP A 6 4.28 5.43 -3.18
CA TRP A 6 4.43 4.01 -3.43
C TRP A 6 3.33 3.65 -4.42
N ILE A 7 3.71 2.94 -5.46
CA ILE A 7 2.76 2.45 -6.47
C ILE A 7 2.91 0.94 -6.53
N PHE A 8 1.88 0.22 -6.13
CA PHE A 8 1.88 -1.24 -6.15
C PHE A 8 0.81 -1.76 -7.09
N SER A 9 1.14 -2.80 -7.85
CA SER A 9 0.15 -3.52 -8.66
C SER A 9 0.31 -5.01 -8.39
N TYR A 10 -0.79 -5.72 -8.17
CA TYR A 10 -0.77 -7.13 -7.77
C TYR A 10 -2.13 -7.78 -7.97
N LYS A 11 -2.16 -9.11 -7.83
CA LYS A 11 -3.41 -9.88 -7.79
C LYS A 11 -3.59 -10.49 -6.42
N ILE A 12 -4.85 -10.61 -5.97
CA ILE A 12 -5.14 -11.30 -4.72
C ILE A 12 -5.43 -12.78 -4.98
N LYS A 13 -5.28 -13.60 -3.95
CA LYS A 13 -5.48 -15.05 -4.03
C LYS A 13 -6.95 -15.37 -4.29
N LYS A 14 -7.20 -16.48 -5.00
CA LYS A 14 -8.55 -16.87 -5.42
C LYS A 14 -9.52 -17.10 -4.28
N ASN A 15 -9.02 -17.53 -3.12
CA ASN A 15 -9.85 -17.81 -1.95
C ASN A 15 -10.14 -16.57 -1.11
N VAL A 16 -9.68 -15.41 -1.53
CA VAL A 16 -9.88 -14.11 -0.84
C VAL A 16 -10.89 -13.30 -1.64
N THR A 17 -11.96 -12.85 -0.98
CA THR A 17 -12.93 -11.96 -1.61
C THR A 17 -12.41 -10.53 -1.60
N ASP A 18 -12.93 -9.69 -2.50
CA ASP A 18 -12.59 -8.26 -2.52
C ASP A 18 -12.92 -7.61 -1.17
N GLN A 19 -14.07 -7.96 -0.59
CA GLN A 19 -14.48 -7.42 0.70
C GLN A 19 -13.52 -7.79 1.82
N GLU A 20 -13.09 -9.05 1.88
CA GLU A 20 -12.11 -9.49 2.87
C GLU A 20 -10.79 -8.71 2.72
N PHE A 21 -10.35 -8.52 1.48
CA PHE A 21 -9.11 -7.80 1.22
C PHE A 21 -9.21 -6.34 1.62
N ILE A 22 -10.33 -5.69 1.33
CA ILE A 22 -10.58 -4.32 1.76
C ILE A 22 -10.51 -4.20 3.28
N GLU A 23 -11.09 -5.17 4.00
CA GLU A 23 -11.03 -5.20 5.46
C GLU A 23 -9.60 -5.32 5.98
N LYS A 24 -8.79 -6.20 5.36
CA LYS A 24 -7.38 -6.34 5.74
C LYS A 24 -6.58 -5.08 5.45
N THR A 25 -6.86 -4.44 4.32
CA THR A 25 -6.23 -3.17 3.95
C THR A 25 -6.60 -2.08 4.95
N THR A 26 -7.86 -2.00 5.32
CA THR A 26 -8.35 -1.00 6.29
C THR A 26 -7.65 -1.17 7.64
N SER A 27 -7.50 -2.41 8.12
CA SER A 27 -6.80 -2.67 9.37
C SER A 27 -5.34 -2.24 9.32
N LEU A 28 -4.65 -2.54 8.23
CA LEU A 28 -3.26 -2.12 8.05
C LEU A 28 -3.15 -0.61 8.00
N HIS A 29 -4.04 0.05 7.27
CA HIS A 29 -4.09 1.51 7.21
C HIS A 29 -4.30 2.11 8.60
N ASP A 30 -5.35 1.66 9.31
CA ASP A 30 -5.75 2.28 10.57
C ASP A 30 -4.72 2.06 11.68
N GLU A 31 -4.12 0.87 11.74
CA GLU A 31 -3.25 0.51 12.85
C GLU A 31 -1.78 0.86 12.62
N VAL A 32 -1.34 0.94 11.38
CA VAL A 32 0.08 1.12 11.06
C VAL A 32 0.34 2.29 10.11
N ILE A 33 -0.17 2.21 8.89
CA ILE A 33 0.27 3.13 7.82
C ILE A 33 -0.15 4.57 8.10
N SER A 34 -1.39 4.79 8.56
CA SER A 34 -1.88 6.13 8.85
C SER A 34 -1.10 6.84 9.96
N LYS A 35 -0.41 6.08 10.79
CA LYS A 35 0.37 6.61 11.91
C LYS A 35 1.83 6.86 11.56
N ALA A 36 2.26 6.43 10.39
CA ALA A 36 3.64 6.62 9.96
C ALA A 36 3.87 8.07 9.56
N LYS A 37 5.07 8.57 9.90
CA LYS A 37 5.44 9.96 9.59
C LYS A 37 5.34 10.23 8.10
N GLY A 38 4.68 11.32 7.75
CA GLY A 38 4.57 11.79 6.37
C GLY A 38 3.48 11.13 5.55
N PHE A 39 2.67 10.24 6.13
CA PHE A 39 1.54 9.64 5.42
C PHE A 39 0.54 10.72 5.00
N ILE A 40 0.10 10.67 3.73
CA ILE A 40 -0.92 11.60 3.21
C ILE A 40 -2.20 10.84 2.85
N SER A 41 -2.10 9.83 1.99
CA SER A 41 -3.28 9.10 1.51
C SER A 41 -2.92 7.73 0.97
N TRP A 42 -3.92 6.86 0.95
CA TRP A 42 -3.81 5.55 0.33
C TRP A 42 -5.05 5.36 -0.54
N GLU A 43 -4.85 5.22 -1.84
CA GLU A 43 -5.92 4.94 -2.79
C GLU A 43 -5.76 3.53 -3.33
N HIS A 44 -6.86 2.84 -3.45
CA HIS A 44 -6.94 1.41 -3.70
C HIS A 44 -7.86 1.21 -4.91
N TYR A 45 -7.31 0.79 -6.02
CA TYR A 45 -8.05 0.60 -7.27
C TYR A 45 -8.05 -0.86 -7.69
N VAL A 46 -9.12 -1.33 -8.32
CA VAL A 46 -9.18 -2.69 -8.82
C VAL A 46 -9.86 -2.76 -10.19
N GLN A 47 -9.32 -3.60 -11.06
CA GLN A 47 -9.93 -3.98 -12.32
C GLN A 47 -9.58 -5.45 -12.58
N GLU A 48 -10.61 -6.32 -12.68
CA GLU A 48 -10.43 -7.73 -13.01
C GLU A 48 -9.35 -8.43 -12.17
N ASN A 49 -9.44 -8.33 -10.88
CA ASN A 49 -8.49 -8.89 -9.91
C ASN A 49 -7.07 -8.29 -9.98
N THR A 50 -6.86 -7.25 -10.76
CA THR A 50 -5.60 -6.49 -10.72
C THR A 50 -5.82 -5.27 -9.86
N TRP A 51 -5.17 -5.26 -8.71
CA TRP A 51 -5.24 -4.17 -7.74
C TRP A 51 -4.07 -3.23 -7.95
N THR A 52 -4.32 -1.94 -7.84
CA THR A 52 -3.27 -0.91 -7.92
C THR A 52 -3.46 0.04 -6.76
N ASP A 53 -2.40 0.21 -5.97
CA ASP A 53 -2.41 1.06 -4.79
C ASP A 53 -1.49 2.24 -5.00
N PHE A 54 -1.97 3.42 -4.59
CA PHE A 54 -1.16 4.63 -4.53
C PHE A 54 -1.12 5.08 -3.07
N VAL A 55 0.06 5.00 -2.46
CA VAL A 55 0.26 5.47 -1.09
C VAL A 55 1.14 6.69 -1.15
N LEU A 56 0.60 7.86 -0.82
CA LEU A 56 1.27 9.14 -0.97
C LEU A 56 1.92 9.57 0.34
N TRP A 57 3.17 10.02 0.24
CA TRP A 57 4.00 10.47 1.35
C TRP A 57 4.50 11.89 1.13
N GLU A 58 4.78 12.63 2.21
CA GLU A 58 5.27 14.00 2.13
C GLU A 58 6.64 14.11 1.48
N SER A 59 7.49 13.08 1.60
CA SER A 59 8.84 13.08 1.06
C SER A 59 9.34 11.68 0.75
N GLU A 60 10.42 11.59 -0.01
CA GLU A 60 11.10 10.30 -0.26
C GLU A 60 11.62 9.68 1.03
N GLU A 61 12.16 10.49 1.94
CA GLU A 61 12.64 9.99 3.22
C GLU A 61 11.53 9.32 4.01
N ASP A 62 10.35 9.96 4.09
CA ASP A 62 9.21 9.40 4.79
C ASP A 62 8.73 8.11 4.13
N ALA A 63 8.67 8.07 2.79
CA ALA A 63 8.30 6.88 2.04
C ALA A 63 9.26 5.73 2.31
N ASN A 64 10.56 5.99 2.30
CA ASN A 64 11.57 4.98 2.55
C ASN A 64 11.53 4.46 3.99
N ASN A 65 11.38 5.36 4.96
CA ASN A 65 11.30 4.97 6.37
C ASN A 65 10.05 4.12 6.64
N ALA A 66 8.97 4.40 5.95
CA ALA A 66 7.71 3.67 6.15
C ALA A 66 7.74 2.23 5.63
N THR A 67 8.71 1.86 4.80
CA THR A 67 8.81 0.48 4.27
C THR A 67 8.98 -0.55 5.36
N THR A 68 9.44 -0.16 6.53
CA THR A 68 9.69 -1.08 7.65
C THR A 68 8.72 -0.93 8.82
N VAL A 69 7.84 0.10 8.81
CA VAL A 69 6.96 0.36 9.97
C VAL A 69 5.98 -0.77 10.25
N GLY A 70 5.62 -1.54 9.23
CA GLY A 70 4.69 -2.66 9.39
C GLY A 70 5.32 -3.95 9.86
N GLN A 71 6.64 -4.02 9.97
CA GLN A 71 7.32 -5.25 10.36
C GLN A 71 6.90 -5.68 11.77
N GLY A 72 6.57 -6.98 11.90
CA GLY A 72 6.16 -7.54 13.19
C GLY A 72 4.69 -7.32 13.55
N HIS A 73 3.93 -6.59 12.75
CA HIS A 73 2.51 -6.38 12.98
C HIS A 73 1.68 -7.45 12.26
N LYS A 74 0.73 -8.04 12.98
CA LYS A 74 -0.14 -9.07 12.42
C LYS A 74 -0.98 -8.54 11.25
N VAL A 75 -1.44 -7.29 11.33
CA VAL A 75 -2.24 -6.70 10.24
C VAL A 75 -1.45 -6.60 8.95
N THR A 76 -0.14 -6.40 9.02
CA THR A 76 0.74 -6.39 7.84
C THR A 76 0.85 -7.79 7.24
N GLU A 77 1.05 -8.80 8.09
CA GLU A 77 1.11 -10.19 7.65
C GLU A 77 -0.20 -10.63 7.01
N ASP A 78 -1.33 -10.27 7.62
CA ASP A 78 -2.65 -10.62 7.11
C ASP A 78 -2.91 -9.99 5.74
N PHE A 79 -2.51 -8.75 5.56
CA PHE A 79 -2.63 -8.05 4.28
C PHE A 79 -1.84 -8.78 3.18
N TYR A 80 -0.55 -9.02 3.42
CA TYR A 80 0.30 -9.68 2.42
C TYR A 80 -0.09 -11.14 2.18
N ALA A 81 -0.67 -11.80 3.17
CA ALA A 81 -1.16 -13.18 3.00
C ALA A 81 -2.27 -13.29 1.96
N CYS A 82 -2.97 -12.19 1.67
CA CYS A 82 -4.02 -12.15 0.65
C CYS A 82 -3.48 -12.01 -0.78
N ILE A 83 -2.21 -11.65 -0.93
CA ILE A 83 -1.63 -11.26 -2.22
C ILE A 83 -0.84 -12.40 -2.85
N GLN A 84 -1.00 -12.57 -4.16
CA GLN A 84 -0.13 -13.43 -4.95
C GLN A 84 1.19 -12.68 -5.17
N MET A 85 2.15 -12.90 -4.29
CA MET A 85 3.39 -12.10 -4.26
C MET A 85 4.20 -12.14 -5.55
N ASN A 86 4.11 -13.24 -6.29
CA ASN A 86 4.79 -13.36 -7.59
C ASN A 86 4.22 -12.43 -8.66
N THR A 87 3.05 -11.83 -8.41
CA THR A 87 2.43 -10.87 -9.34
C THR A 87 2.73 -9.42 -8.95
N CYS A 88 3.31 -9.20 -7.79
CA CYS A 88 3.51 -7.86 -7.25
C CYS A 88 4.55 -7.07 -8.04
N ARG A 89 4.20 -5.82 -8.37
CA ARG A 89 5.11 -4.83 -8.96
C ARG A 89 5.06 -3.61 -8.07
N ALA A 90 6.21 -3.08 -7.72
CA ALA A 90 6.30 -1.93 -6.82
C ALA A 90 7.24 -0.88 -7.40
N LEU A 91 6.82 0.38 -7.30
CA LEU A 91 7.62 1.54 -7.68
C LEU A 91 7.57 2.55 -6.55
N ILE A 92 8.64 3.34 -6.44
CA ILE A 92 8.63 4.56 -5.63
C ILE A 92 8.90 5.70 -6.60
N SER A 93 7.96 6.62 -6.72
CA SER A 93 8.02 7.69 -7.72
C SER A 93 7.72 9.05 -7.10
N HIS A 94 8.39 10.07 -7.61
CA HIS A 94 8.24 11.44 -7.11
C HIS A 94 7.23 12.21 -7.94
N LEU A 95 6.40 13.00 -7.26
CA LEU A 95 5.50 13.91 -7.95
C LEU A 95 6.31 14.99 -8.67
N VAL A 96 6.14 15.08 -9.97
CA VAL A 96 6.75 16.15 -10.77
C VAL A 96 5.79 17.32 -10.91
N LYS A 97 4.53 17.06 -11.21
CA LYS A 97 3.53 18.09 -11.40
C LYS A 97 2.12 17.52 -11.26
N LYS A 98 1.27 18.32 -10.65
CA LYS A 98 -0.17 18.04 -10.58
C LYS A 98 -0.89 19.08 -11.44
N TYR A 99 -1.64 18.61 -12.42
CA TYR A 99 -2.38 19.49 -13.33
C TYR A 99 -3.77 19.79 -12.80
#